data_63df3d825a79b587876e2cce4ee74e3e
#
_entry.id   63df3d825a79b587876e2cce4ee74e3e
#
_cell.length_a   1.000
_cell.length_b   1.000
_cell.length_c   1.000
_cell.angle_alpha   90.00
_cell.angle_beta   90.00
_cell.angle_gamma   90.00
#
_symmetry.space_group_name_H-M   'P 1'
#
loop_
_entity.id
_entity.type
_entity.pdbx_description
1 polymer ?
#
loop_
_entity_poly.entity_id
_entity_poly.type
_entity_poly.pdbx_seq_one_letter_code
_entity_poly.pdbx_strand_id
1 'polypeptide(L)'
;QRGSSVPLGALALTERFINRDPVKKSELTAVQEEIDRQLDSIDWVKEASVGEDKQLVGLGGTIRNLARMQAMREAYPLTTLHGCVLTRASLEESIDLLVEQPLANRKKLSGLNSDRADIILPGALVLATIMDRLQKDSLIISMNGLREGLFFERFWDHLSYPVAGNVRRFSVLNMARVYNYEK
;
A
#
# COMPACT_ATOMS: atom_id res chain seq x y z
N GLN A 1 -19.77 7.13 5.77
CA GLN A 1 -18.63 6.70 4.94
C GLN A 1 -18.55 7.62 3.72
N ARG A 2 -17.35 8.07 3.37
CA ARG A 2 -17.07 8.82 2.13
C ARG A 2 -16.11 7.98 1.29
N GLY A 3 -16.28 7.97 -0.02
CA GLY A 3 -15.44 7.24 -0.96
C GLY A 3 -15.25 8.04 -2.24
N SER A 4 -14.05 7.96 -2.80
CA SER A 4 -13.73 8.55 -4.11
C SER A 4 -12.90 7.54 -4.90
N SER A 5 -13.05 7.59 -6.23
CA SER A 5 -12.22 6.82 -7.15
C SER A 5 -11.54 7.78 -8.10
N VAL A 6 -10.23 7.63 -8.26
CA VAL A 6 -9.41 8.46 -9.15
C VAL A 6 -8.58 7.57 -10.08
N PRO A 7 -8.29 8.01 -11.31
CA PRO A 7 -7.55 7.23 -12.30
C PRO A 7 -6.03 7.25 -12.05
N LEU A 8 -5.61 6.90 -10.82
CA LEU A 8 -4.21 6.83 -10.38
C LEU A 8 -3.67 5.39 -10.31
N GLY A 9 -4.15 4.52 -11.19
CA GLY A 9 -3.64 3.16 -11.29
C GLY A 9 -2.17 3.14 -11.73
N ALA A 10 -1.34 2.34 -11.05
CA ALA A 10 0.10 2.24 -11.34
C ALA A 10 0.39 1.92 -12.81
N LEU A 11 -0.34 0.96 -13.41
CA LEU A 11 -0.21 0.63 -14.82
C LEU A 11 -0.56 1.84 -15.72
N ALA A 12 -1.70 2.47 -15.49
CA ALA A 12 -2.14 3.60 -16.31
C ALA A 12 -1.17 4.79 -16.26
N LEU A 13 -0.59 5.07 -15.09
CA LEU A 13 0.43 6.10 -14.94
C LEU A 13 1.73 5.71 -15.66
N THR A 14 2.13 4.45 -15.58
CA THR A 14 3.31 3.97 -16.29
C THR A 14 3.13 4.13 -17.80
N GLU A 15 2.05 3.62 -18.37
CA GLU A 15 1.77 3.68 -19.81
C GLU A 15 1.67 5.11 -20.35
N ARG A 16 1.19 6.06 -19.54
CA ARG A 16 1.01 7.45 -19.97
C ARG A 16 2.26 8.30 -19.85
N PHE A 17 3.11 8.06 -18.88
CA PHE A 17 4.17 9.00 -18.50
C PHE A 17 5.58 8.40 -18.53
N ILE A 18 5.76 7.07 -18.43
CA ILE A 18 7.07 6.43 -18.37
C ILE A 18 7.40 5.79 -19.70
N ASN A 19 8.38 6.34 -20.42
CA ASN A 19 8.81 5.85 -21.74
C ASN A 19 10.29 5.48 -21.76
N ARG A 20 11.03 5.75 -20.68
CA ARG A 20 12.48 5.54 -20.59
C ARG A 20 12.84 4.58 -19.48
N ASP A 21 13.93 3.85 -19.69
CA ASP A 21 14.53 2.99 -18.69
C ASP A 21 16.06 3.22 -18.67
N PRO A 22 16.63 3.71 -17.59
CA PRO A 22 15.99 4.18 -16.36
C PRO A 22 15.05 5.38 -16.58
N VAL A 23 14.09 5.55 -15.67
CA VAL A 23 13.09 6.62 -15.70
C VAL A 23 13.77 7.99 -15.57
N LYS A 24 13.38 8.95 -16.42
CA LYS A 24 13.94 10.30 -16.38
C LYS A 24 13.24 11.18 -15.36
N LYS A 25 13.96 12.16 -14.83
CA LYS A 25 13.42 13.13 -13.88
C LYS A 25 12.17 13.87 -14.44
N SER A 26 12.15 14.23 -15.72
CA SER A 26 10.99 14.86 -16.34
C SER A 26 9.75 13.97 -16.37
N GLU A 27 9.93 12.66 -16.51
CA GLU A 27 8.82 11.69 -16.47
C GLU A 27 8.28 11.54 -15.05
N LEU A 28 9.16 11.52 -14.04
CA LEU A 28 8.76 11.53 -12.64
C LEU A 28 7.97 12.80 -12.28
N THR A 29 8.43 13.97 -12.77
CA THR A 29 7.73 15.24 -12.58
C THR A 29 6.33 15.18 -13.19
N ALA A 30 6.19 14.68 -14.42
CA ALA A 30 4.89 14.57 -15.08
C ALA A 30 3.94 13.59 -14.34
N VAL A 31 4.46 12.48 -13.80
CA VAL A 31 3.69 11.57 -12.93
C VAL A 31 3.23 12.30 -11.68
N GLN A 32 4.11 13.06 -11.03
CA GLN A 32 3.78 13.78 -9.79
C GLN A 32 2.71 14.84 -10.03
N GLU A 33 2.83 15.64 -11.10
CA GLU A 33 1.84 16.66 -11.48
C GLU A 33 0.45 16.04 -11.73
N GLU A 34 0.40 14.88 -12.38
CA GLU A 34 -0.87 14.17 -12.59
C GLU A 34 -1.46 13.67 -11.27
N ILE A 35 -0.63 13.10 -10.37
CA ILE A 35 -1.07 12.67 -9.05
C ILE A 35 -1.66 13.83 -8.27
N ASP A 36 -0.95 14.96 -8.23
CA ASP A 36 -1.38 16.15 -7.52
C ASP A 36 -2.70 16.68 -8.07
N ARG A 37 -2.82 16.79 -9.39
CA ARG A 37 -4.03 17.24 -10.07
C ARG A 37 -5.25 16.36 -9.73
N GLN A 38 -5.07 15.05 -9.70
CA GLN A 38 -6.16 14.11 -9.37
C GLN A 38 -6.56 14.19 -7.90
N LEU A 39 -5.59 14.28 -7.01
CA LEU A 39 -5.86 14.37 -5.56
C LEU A 39 -6.48 15.71 -5.17
N ASP A 40 -6.16 16.80 -5.88
CA ASP A 40 -6.77 18.12 -5.67
C ASP A 40 -8.28 18.12 -5.96
N SER A 41 -8.74 17.19 -6.80
CA SER A 41 -10.17 17.02 -7.09
C SER A 41 -10.97 16.35 -5.96
N ILE A 42 -10.30 15.89 -4.90
CA ILE A 42 -10.94 15.15 -3.79
C ILE A 42 -11.06 16.05 -2.57
N ASP A 43 -12.20 16.70 -2.38
CA ASP A 43 -12.42 17.67 -1.30
C ASP A 43 -12.18 17.12 0.10
N TRP A 44 -12.63 15.88 0.37
CA TRP A 44 -12.52 15.29 1.69
C TRP A 44 -11.09 14.91 2.10
N VAL A 45 -10.14 14.83 1.17
CA VAL A 45 -8.71 14.61 1.50
C VAL A 45 -8.16 15.77 2.30
N LYS A 46 -8.58 17.00 1.98
CA LYS A 46 -8.21 18.21 2.73
C LYS A 46 -8.77 18.20 4.16
N GLU A 47 -9.97 17.64 4.33
CA GLU A 47 -10.63 17.51 5.65
C GLU A 47 -10.07 16.32 6.45
N ALA A 48 -9.59 15.28 5.79
CA ALA A 48 -9.11 14.04 6.42
C ALA A 48 -7.76 14.21 7.12
N SER A 49 -6.97 15.22 6.74
CA SER A 49 -5.71 15.56 7.40
C SER A 49 -5.88 16.06 8.83
N VAL A 50 -7.11 16.40 9.24
CA VAL A 50 -7.44 16.89 10.57
C VAL A 50 -7.82 15.71 11.48
N GLY A 51 -6.88 15.22 12.28
CA GLY A 51 -7.14 14.23 13.34
C GLY A 51 -5.98 13.24 13.50
N GLU A 52 -5.23 13.37 14.59
CA GLU A 52 -4.05 12.55 14.91
C GLU A 52 -4.39 11.05 15.10
N ASP A 53 -5.61 10.74 15.55
CA ASP A 53 -6.02 9.37 15.89
C ASP A 53 -6.42 8.47 14.71
N LYS A 54 -6.47 8.99 13.49
CA LYS A 54 -6.89 8.18 12.33
C LYS A 54 -5.72 7.44 11.71
N GLN A 55 -5.82 6.12 11.65
CA GLN A 55 -4.84 5.27 10.99
C GLN A 55 -5.10 5.20 9.50
N LEU A 56 -4.04 5.29 8.70
CA LEU A 56 -4.09 4.99 7.28
C LEU A 56 -3.94 3.47 7.09
N VAL A 57 -4.84 2.86 6.35
CA VAL A 57 -4.78 1.45 6.02
C VAL A 57 -4.60 1.29 4.52
N GLY A 58 -3.56 0.59 4.14
CA GLY A 58 -3.23 0.33 2.74
C GLY A 58 -3.55 -1.09 2.32
N LEU A 59 -4.12 -1.25 1.14
CA LEU A 59 -4.40 -2.55 0.53
C LEU A 59 -4.10 -2.55 -0.98
N GLY A 60 -3.93 -3.72 -1.54
CA GLY A 60 -3.66 -3.88 -2.96
C GLY A 60 -2.21 -4.29 -3.30
N GLY A 61 -1.98 -4.58 -4.57
CA GLY A 61 -0.73 -5.19 -5.05
C GLY A 61 0.51 -4.31 -4.86
N THR A 62 0.40 -3.02 -5.15
CA THR A 62 1.50 -2.06 -4.98
C THR A 62 1.94 -1.99 -3.53
N ILE A 63 1.01 -1.75 -2.61
CA ILE A 63 1.29 -1.62 -1.18
C ILE A 63 1.90 -2.90 -0.62
N ARG A 64 1.37 -4.06 -0.99
CA ARG A 64 1.93 -5.36 -0.57
C ARG A 64 3.35 -5.61 -1.07
N ASN A 65 3.71 -5.15 -2.27
CA ASN A 65 5.09 -5.26 -2.76
C ASN A 65 6.02 -4.30 -2.01
N LEU A 66 5.63 -3.06 -1.79
CA LEU A 66 6.42 -2.09 -1.03
C LEU A 66 6.65 -2.57 0.42
N ALA A 67 5.60 -3.08 1.07
CA ALA A 67 5.72 -3.68 2.40
C ALA A 67 6.65 -4.90 2.43
N ARG A 68 6.64 -5.72 1.38
CA ARG A 68 7.53 -6.87 1.28
C ARG A 68 8.98 -6.43 1.05
N MET A 69 9.21 -5.37 0.27
CA MET A 69 10.55 -4.79 0.10
C MET A 69 11.08 -4.28 1.44
N GLN A 70 10.28 -3.56 2.23
CA GLN A 70 10.65 -3.15 3.59
C GLN A 70 10.96 -4.38 4.46
N ALA A 71 10.07 -5.36 4.52
CA ALA A 71 10.23 -6.55 5.34
C ALA A 71 11.53 -7.32 5.02
N MET A 72 11.91 -7.39 3.74
CA MET A 72 13.16 -8.03 3.33
C MET A 72 14.40 -7.23 3.76
N ARG A 73 14.35 -5.89 3.70
CA ARG A 73 15.45 -5.03 4.17
C ARG A 73 15.64 -5.13 5.69
N GLU A 74 14.54 -5.19 6.42
CA GLU A 74 14.54 -5.23 7.89
C GLU A 74 14.69 -6.66 8.46
N ALA A 75 14.87 -7.67 7.60
CA ALA A 75 14.88 -9.08 8.01
C ALA A 75 13.67 -9.46 8.90
N TYR A 76 12.48 -8.98 8.50
CA TYR A 76 11.25 -9.17 9.26
C TYR A 76 10.94 -10.67 9.43
N PRO A 77 10.74 -11.15 10.67
CA PRO A 77 10.75 -12.59 10.95
C PRO A 77 9.45 -13.32 10.55
N LEU A 78 8.36 -12.58 10.28
CA LEU A 78 7.07 -13.22 9.97
C LEU A 78 6.83 -13.27 8.45
N THR A 79 6.18 -14.34 8.01
CA THR A 79 5.81 -14.52 6.60
C THR A 79 4.57 -13.71 6.20
N THR A 80 3.73 -13.35 7.17
CA THR A 80 2.54 -12.52 6.93
C THR A 80 2.85 -11.05 7.12
N LEU A 81 2.36 -10.22 6.20
CA LEU A 81 2.47 -8.76 6.27
C LEU A 81 1.16 -8.10 6.74
N HIS A 82 0.13 -8.88 7.06
CA HIS A 82 -1.12 -8.30 7.56
C HIS A 82 -0.91 -7.67 8.94
N GLY A 83 -1.28 -6.39 9.06
CA GLY A 83 -1.06 -5.62 10.28
C GLY A 83 0.35 -5.02 10.42
N CYS A 84 1.28 -5.32 9.51
CA CYS A 84 2.59 -4.65 9.49
C CYS A 84 2.44 -3.17 9.16
N VAL A 85 3.41 -2.41 9.60
CA VAL A 85 3.49 -0.95 9.38
C VAL A 85 4.51 -0.68 8.29
N LEU A 86 4.08 -0.02 7.22
CA LEU A 86 4.97 0.59 6.23
C LEU A 86 5.21 2.04 6.65
N THR A 87 6.45 2.40 6.91
CA THR A 87 6.81 3.77 7.29
C THR A 87 7.05 4.64 6.06
N ARG A 88 6.88 5.95 6.23
CA ARG A 88 7.20 6.94 5.21
C ARG A 88 8.68 6.84 4.79
N ALA A 89 9.59 6.77 5.75
CA ALA A 89 11.03 6.64 5.49
C ALA A 89 11.34 5.41 4.64
N SER A 90 10.78 4.25 4.96
CA SER A 90 11.01 3.03 4.19
C SER A 90 10.37 3.06 2.79
N LEU A 91 9.28 3.81 2.63
CA LEU A 91 8.68 4.06 1.32
C LEU A 91 9.59 4.94 0.46
N GLU A 92 10.17 6.01 1.02
CA GLU A 92 11.12 6.90 0.35
C GLU A 92 12.38 6.14 -0.08
N GLU A 93 12.98 5.35 0.80
CA GLU A 93 14.10 4.46 0.45
C GLU A 93 13.75 3.51 -0.72
N SER A 94 12.51 3.01 -0.74
CA SER A 94 12.05 2.16 -1.84
C SER A 94 11.92 2.93 -3.14
N ILE A 95 11.43 4.17 -3.11
CA ILE A 95 11.31 5.05 -4.28
C ILE A 95 12.69 5.38 -4.84
N ASP A 96 13.63 5.78 -4.00
CA ASP A 96 15.01 6.10 -4.40
C ASP A 96 15.67 4.90 -5.09
N LEU A 97 15.57 3.72 -4.48
CA LEU A 97 16.08 2.48 -5.05
C LEU A 97 15.44 2.16 -6.41
N LEU A 98 14.14 2.39 -6.57
CA LEU A 98 13.42 2.13 -7.82
C LEU A 98 13.77 3.14 -8.91
N VAL A 99 14.05 4.39 -8.56
CA VAL A 99 14.44 5.45 -9.51
C VAL A 99 15.86 5.21 -10.04
N GLU A 100 16.78 4.81 -9.19
CA GLU A 100 18.18 4.59 -9.54
C GLU A 100 18.42 3.36 -10.44
N GLN A 101 17.53 2.38 -10.39
CA GLN A 101 17.73 1.11 -11.06
C GLN A 101 16.98 1.01 -12.40
N PRO A 102 17.62 0.50 -13.46
CA PRO A 102 16.91 0.09 -14.67
C PRO A 102 15.99 -1.10 -14.38
N LEU A 103 14.99 -1.31 -15.21
CA LEU A 103 13.97 -2.35 -15.06
C LEU A 103 14.56 -3.75 -14.84
N ALA A 104 15.63 -4.07 -15.57
CA ALA A 104 16.31 -5.37 -15.45
C ALA A 104 16.84 -5.63 -14.03
N ASN A 105 17.28 -4.59 -13.33
CA ASN A 105 17.73 -4.66 -11.95
C ASN A 105 16.55 -4.59 -10.97
N ARG A 106 15.55 -3.74 -11.24
CA ARG A 106 14.34 -3.69 -10.43
C ARG A 106 13.66 -5.05 -10.31
N LYS A 107 13.65 -5.86 -11.39
CA LYS A 107 13.11 -7.23 -11.38
C LYS A 107 13.83 -8.19 -10.42
N LYS A 108 15.03 -7.83 -9.97
CA LYS A 108 15.83 -8.65 -9.04
C LYS A 108 15.78 -8.14 -7.59
N LEU A 109 15.08 -7.04 -7.33
CA LEU A 109 14.99 -6.48 -5.97
C LEU A 109 14.26 -7.45 -5.04
N SER A 110 14.85 -7.68 -3.88
CA SER A 110 14.26 -8.51 -2.84
C SER A 110 12.91 -7.97 -2.39
N GLY A 111 11.91 -8.83 -2.33
CA GLY A 111 10.55 -8.46 -1.94
C GLY A 111 9.67 -7.90 -3.06
N LEU A 112 10.23 -7.52 -4.19
CA LEU A 112 9.48 -7.04 -5.35
C LEU A 112 9.13 -8.21 -6.28
N ASN A 113 7.85 -8.33 -6.65
CA ASN A 113 7.44 -9.26 -7.70
C ASN A 113 7.94 -8.73 -9.06
N SER A 114 8.68 -9.56 -9.80
CA SER A 114 9.23 -9.23 -11.11
C SER A 114 8.17 -8.70 -12.09
N ASP A 115 6.94 -9.24 -12.04
CA ASP A 115 5.82 -8.84 -12.90
C ASP A 115 5.22 -7.48 -12.54
N ARG A 116 5.74 -6.85 -11.50
CA ARG A 116 5.33 -5.53 -11.03
C ARG A 116 6.44 -4.48 -11.09
N ALA A 117 7.65 -4.90 -11.46
CA ALA A 117 8.84 -4.06 -11.44
C ALA A 117 8.76 -2.85 -12.39
N ASP A 118 7.98 -2.96 -13.45
CA ASP A 118 7.74 -1.91 -14.44
C ASP A 118 6.76 -0.85 -13.96
N ILE A 119 5.74 -1.24 -13.16
CA ILE A 119 4.65 -0.35 -12.74
C ILE A 119 4.75 0.10 -11.29
N ILE A 120 5.68 -0.46 -10.50
CA ILE A 120 5.71 -0.23 -9.05
C ILE A 120 6.03 1.22 -8.69
N LEU A 121 6.91 1.89 -9.45
CA LEU A 121 7.41 3.22 -9.15
C LEU A 121 6.30 4.29 -9.16
N PRO A 122 5.47 4.44 -10.21
CA PRO A 122 4.34 5.37 -10.15
C PRO A 122 3.36 5.06 -9.02
N GLY A 123 3.13 3.77 -8.72
CA GLY A 123 2.28 3.39 -7.60
C GLY A 123 2.86 3.77 -6.22
N ALA A 124 4.20 3.72 -6.07
CA ALA A 124 4.88 4.19 -4.87
C ALA A 124 4.77 5.71 -4.72
N LEU A 125 4.90 6.48 -5.81
CA LEU A 125 4.71 7.92 -5.82
C LEU A 125 3.28 8.32 -5.42
N VAL A 126 2.26 7.62 -5.93
CA VAL A 126 0.87 7.83 -5.51
C VAL A 126 0.73 7.67 -3.99
N LEU A 127 1.29 6.58 -3.45
CA LEU A 127 1.21 6.32 -2.01
C LEU A 127 1.93 7.39 -1.20
N ALA A 128 3.13 7.79 -1.62
CA ALA A 128 3.91 8.84 -0.96
C ALA A 128 3.13 10.16 -0.92
N THR A 129 2.55 10.58 -2.05
CA THR A 129 1.75 11.81 -2.13
C THR A 129 0.50 11.75 -1.25
N ILE A 130 -0.17 10.59 -1.18
CA ILE A 130 -1.33 10.41 -0.28
C ILE A 130 -0.89 10.54 1.18
N MET A 131 0.23 9.93 1.56
CA MET A 131 0.76 10.03 2.94
C MET A 131 1.11 11.48 3.29
N ASP A 132 1.72 12.24 2.36
CA ASP A 132 2.01 13.66 2.53
C ASP A 132 0.76 14.48 2.76
N ARG A 133 -0.21 14.33 1.88
CA ARG A 133 -1.45 15.11 1.96
C ARG A 133 -2.26 14.82 3.21
N LEU A 134 -2.20 13.58 3.70
CA LEU A 134 -2.85 13.15 4.93
C LEU A 134 -1.98 13.36 6.18
N GLN A 135 -0.76 13.87 6.02
CA GLN A 135 0.23 14.07 7.09
C GLN A 135 0.41 12.79 7.93
N LYS A 136 0.63 11.65 7.24
CA LYS A 136 0.83 10.34 7.87
C LYS A 136 2.24 9.81 7.63
N ASP A 137 2.93 9.50 8.71
CA ASP A 137 4.29 8.95 8.67
C ASP A 137 4.30 7.42 8.50
N SER A 138 3.13 6.81 8.54
CA SER A 138 3.00 5.36 8.40
C SER A 138 1.60 4.94 7.96
N LEU A 139 1.53 3.73 7.43
CA LEU A 139 0.26 3.05 7.14
C LEU A 139 0.31 1.59 7.59
N ILE A 140 -0.85 1.04 7.92
CA ILE A 140 -1.02 -0.38 8.25
C ILE A 140 -1.36 -1.16 6.99
N ILE A 141 -0.68 -2.29 6.79
CA ILE A 141 -0.87 -3.15 5.62
C ILE A 141 -2.07 -4.07 5.83
N SER A 142 -3.00 -4.06 4.89
CA SER A 142 -4.03 -5.10 4.79
C SER A 142 -3.69 -6.11 3.69
N MET A 143 -3.64 -7.38 4.06
CA MET A 143 -3.54 -8.48 3.08
C MET A 143 -4.91 -8.85 2.50
N ASN A 144 -5.98 -8.42 3.15
CA ASN A 144 -7.35 -8.56 2.65
C ASN A 144 -7.70 -7.41 1.69
N GLY A 145 -8.50 -7.71 0.70
CA GLY A 145 -8.97 -6.74 -0.29
C GLY A 145 -10.49 -6.67 -0.36
N LEU A 146 -10.98 -6.06 -1.43
CA LEU A 146 -12.42 -5.88 -1.66
C LEU A 146 -13.18 -7.23 -1.67
N ARG A 147 -12.59 -8.27 -2.26
CA ARG A 147 -13.24 -9.60 -2.35
C ARG A 147 -13.44 -10.23 -0.98
N GLU A 148 -12.43 -10.18 -0.13
CA GLU A 148 -12.50 -10.67 1.24
C GLU A 148 -13.50 -9.84 2.05
N GLY A 149 -13.53 -8.50 1.87
CA GLY A 149 -14.50 -7.61 2.50
C GLY A 149 -15.94 -7.98 2.13
N LEU A 150 -16.24 -8.13 0.84
CA LEU A 150 -17.56 -8.53 0.36
C LEU A 150 -17.97 -9.93 0.84
N PHE A 151 -17.01 -10.87 0.88
CA PHE A 151 -17.27 -12.21 1.43
C PHE A 151 -17.66 -12.14 2.91
N PHE A 152 -16.91 -11.42 3.72
CA PHE A 152 -17.18 -11.29 5.14
C PHE A 152 -18.45 -10.51 5.41
N GLU A 153 -18.73 -9.45 4.66
CA GLU A 153 -19.99 -8.70 4.77
C GLU A 153 -21.18 -9.61 4.52
N ARG A 154 -21.12 -10.44 3.48
CA ARG A 154 -22.21 -11.37 3.14
C ARG A 154 -22.31 -12.56 4.09
N PHE A 155 -21.18 -13.10 4.52
CA PHE A 155 -21.12 -14.27 5.41
C PHE A 155 -21.57 -13.94 6.83
N TRP A 156 -21.30 -12.72 7.29
CA TRP A 156 -21.61 -12.24 8.63
C TRP A 156 -22.68 -11.16 8.66
N ASP A 157 -23.53 -11.07 7.65
CA ASP A 157 -24.60 -10.08 7.56
C ASP A 157 -25.61 -10.15 8.72
N HIS A 158 -25.71 -11.34 9.35
CA HIS A 158 -26.56 -11.60 10.52
C HIS A 158 -25.88 -11.23 11.86
N LEU A 159 -24.63 -10.81 11.83
CA LEU A 159 -23.87 -10.44 13.03
C LEU A 159 -23.67 -8.93 13.11
N SER A 160 -23.67 -8.40 14.33
CA SER A 160 -23.29 -7.00 14.54
C SER A 160 -21.78 -6.80 14.44
N TYR A 161 -21.36 -5.70 13.84
CA TYR A 161 -19.95 -5.33 13.77
C TYR A 161 -19.49 -4.53 14.99
N PRO A 162 -18.24 -4.74 15.44
CA PRO A 162 -17.26 -5.74 14.99
C PRO A 162 -17.68 -7.16 15.41
N VAL A 163 -17.56 -8.10 14.48
CA VAL A 163 -17.89 -9.53 14.67
C VAL A 163 -17.11 -10.15 15.85
N ALA A 164 -15.90 -9.67 16.09
CA ALA A 164 -15.10 -10.06 17.24
C ALA A 164 -15.09 -8.90 18.26
N GLY A 165 -15.66 -9.10 19.42
CA GLY A 165 -15.63 -8.15 20.53
C GLY A 165 -14.21 -7.81 21.01
N ASN A 166 -13.25 -8.71 20.79
CA ASN A 166 -11.83 -8.49 21.00
C ASN A 166 -11.03 -8.96 19.79
N VAL A 167 -10.78 -8.04 18.85
CA VAL A 167 -10.05 -8.32 17.60
C VAL A 167 -8.65 -8.85 17.86
N ARG A 168 -7.96 -8.34 18.88
CA ARG A 168 -6.60 -8.77 19.24
C ARG A 168 -6.59 -10.24 19.67
N ARG A 169 -7.51 -10.64 20.55
CA ARG A 169 -7.65 -12.05 20.99
C ARG A 169 -8.01 -12.95 19.82
N PHE A 170 -8.93 -12.53 18.96
CA PHE A 170 -9.33 -13.28 17.77
C PHE A 170 -8.15 -13.50 16.81
N SER A 171 -7.34 -12.48 16.57
CA SER A 171 -6.15 -12.57 15.72
C SER A 171 -5.09 -13.52 16.29
N VAL A 172 -4.87 -13.46 17.60
CA VAL A 172 -3.92 -14.35 18.29
C VAL A 172 -4.39 -15.82 18.23
N LEU A 173 -5.67 -16.07 18.46
CA LEU A 173 -6.24 -17.42 18.35
C LEU A 173 -6.16 -17.98 16.92
N ASN A 174 -6.42 -17.15 15.92
CA ASN A 174 -6.27 -17.56 14.53
C ASN A 174 -4.81 -17.86 14.18
N MET A 175 -3.88 -17.08 14.68
CA MET A 175 -2.45 -17.36 14.52
C MET A 175 -2.07 -18.68 15.21
N ALA A 176 -2.54 -18.91 16.43
CA ALA A 176 -2.30 -20.15 17.15
C ALA A 176 -2.82 -21.38 16.39
N ARG A 177 -4.01 -21.28 15.77
CA ARG A 177 -4.57 -22.35 14.92
C ARG A 177 -3.71 -22.66 13.71
N VAL A 178 -3.20 -21.63 13.03
CA VAL A 178 -2.30 -21.83 11.88
C VAL A 178 -1.05 -22.60 12.25
N TYR A 179 -0.55 -22.44 13.47
CA TYR A 179 0.64 -23.14 13.97
C TYR A 179 0.32 -24.41 14.79
N ASN A 180 -0.92 -24.92 14.73
CA ASN A 180 -1.38 -26.11 15.46
C ASN A 180 -1.15 -26.03 16.99
N TYR A 181 -1.30 -24.85 17.56
CA TYR A 181 -1.09 -24.63 19.00
C TYR A 181 -2.32 -25.01 19.87
N GLU A 182 -3.41 -25.42 19.24
CA GLU A 182 -4.57 -26.01 19.92
C GLU A 182 -4.38 -27.56 19.96
N LYS A 183 -3.92 -28.06 21.08
CA LYS A 183 -4.18 -29.42 21.50
C LYS A 183 -5.31 -29.43 22.49
#